data_bfd66c5fce47ec9ccea46f32c5e733fe
#
_entry.id   bfd66c5fce47ec9ccea46f32c5e733fe
#
_cell.length_a   1.000
_cell.length_b   1.000
_cell.length_c   1.000
_cell.angle_alpha   90.00
_cell.angle_beta   90.00
_cell.angle_gamma   90.00
#
_symmetry.space_group_name_H-M   'P 1'
#
loop_
_entity.id
_entity.type
_entity.pdbx_description
1 polymer ?
#
loop_
_entity_poly.entity_id
_entity_poly.type
_entity_poly.pdbx_seq_one_letter_code
_entity_poly.pdbx_strand_id
1 'polypeptide(L)'
;MVADRDYVIERVHKLSEAPMTYEGLKEKADAFLGAVDTAEEKSAFRTLIEEIKSDVLTIDQVISFTESPDGIALFGAQRAGEYNAAAKQAKEQGEDTCICPACQACKEILANQAAIAS
;
A
#
# COMPACT_ATOMS: atom_id res chain seq x y z
N MET A 1 -1.38 18.00 12.35
CA MET A 1 -0.06 18.33 11.81
C MET A 1 0.08 17.76 10.42
N VAL A 2 0.55 18.56 9.49
CA VAL A 2 0.73 18.10 8.11
C VAL A 2 2.00 17.27 8.02
N ALA A 3 1.92 16.09 7.39
CA ALA A 3 3.09 15.27 7.15
C ALA A 3 4.02 15.99 6.18
N ASP A 4 5.30 15.91 6.42
CA ASP A 4 6.29 16.52 5.56
C ASP A 4 6.80 15.54 4.51
N ARG A 5 7.69 16.06 3.65
CA ARG A 5 8.28 15.26 2.58
C ARG A 5 9.04 14.04 3.12
N ASP A 6 9.75 14.21 4.23
CA ASP A 6 10.52 13.10 4.80
C ASP A 6 9.63 11.98 5.31
N TYR A 7 8.46 12.31 5.85
CA TYR A 7 7.47 11.33 6.28
C TYR A 7 7.00 10.49 5.09
N VAL A 8 6.68 11.14 3.97
CA VAL A 8 6.23 10.43 2.77
C VAL A 8 7.33 9.52 2.22
N ILE A 9 8.56 10.02 2.18
CA ILE A 9 9.70 9.23 1.73
C ILE A 9 9.88 7.98 2.61
N GLU A 10 9.73 8.14 3.93
CA GLU A 10 9.79 7.00 4.86
C GLU A 10 8.69 5.97 4.57
N ARG A 11 7.47 6.45 4.27
CA ARG A 11 6.37 5.53 3.94
C ARG A 11 6.64 4.79 2.63
N VAL A 12 7.27 5.45 1.65
CA VAL A 12 7.67 4.79 0.40
C VAL A 12 8.74 3.71 0.67
N HIS A 13 9.69 3.98 1.55
CA HIS A 13 10.66 2.96 1.97
C HIS A 13 9.95 1.75 2.57
N LYS A 14 8.99 1.97 3.45
CA LYS A 14 8.23 0.87 4.05
C LYS A 14 7.45 0.08 3.01
N LEU A 15 6.89 0.77 2.02
CA LEU A 15 6.18 0.11 0.93
C LEU A 15 7.13 -0.78 0.12
N SER A 16 8.31 -0.27 -0.21
CA SER A 16 9.30 -1.02 -0.97
C SER A 16 9.77 -2.28 -0.23
N GLU A 17 9.87 -2.20 1.09
CA GLU A 17 10.36 -3.30 1.93
C GLU A 17 9.28 -4.29 2.37
N ALA A 18 8.01 -3.93 2.22
CA ALA A 18 6.91 -4.77 2.68
C ALA A 18 6.85 -6.08 1.89
N PRO A 19 6.72 -7.24 2.56
CA PRO A 19 6.78 -8.54 1.88
C PRO A 19 5.61 -8.82 0.95
N MET A 20 4.48 -8.14 1.15
CA MET A 20 3.28 -8.33 0.34
C MET A 20 3.18 -7.34 -0.81
N THR A 21 4.19 -6.51 -1.01
CA THR A 21 4.16 -5.50 -2.06
C THR A 21 4.28 -6.14 -3.43
N TYR A 22 3.34 -5.81 -4.31
CA TYR A 22 3.36 -6.24 -5.69
C TYR A 22 4.62 -5.74 -6.38
N GLU A 23 5.25 -6.60 -7.20
CA GLU A 23 6.56 -6.29 -7.80
C GLU A 23 6.56 -4.99 -8.62
N GLY A 24 5.52 -4.77 -9.43
CA GLY A 24 5.41 -3.54 -10.21
C GLY A 24 5.33 -2.30 -9.34
N LEU A 25 4.63 -2.40 -8.20
CA LEU A 25 4.53 -1.32 -7.24
C LEU A 25 5.88 -1.07 -6.56
N LYS A 26 6.58 -2.14 -6.20
CA LYS A 26 7.91 -2.04 -5.61
C LYS A 26 8.88 -1.35 -6.57
N GLU A 27 8.84 -1.68 -7.87
CA GLU A 27 9.67 -1.03 -8.87
C GLU A 27 9.44 0.47 -8.93
N LYS A 28 8.18 0.90 -8.88
CA LYS A 28 7.84 2.33 -8.90
C LYS A 28 8.28 3.02 -7.61
N ALA A 29 8.15 2.33 -6.47
CA ALA A 29 8.63 2.85 -5.20
C ALA A 29 10.14 3.04 -5.23
N ASP A 30 10.88 2.04 -5.71
CA ASP A 30 12.33 2.10 -5.81
C ASP A 30 12.79 3.18 -6.79
N ALA A 31 12.09 3.34 -7.92
CA ALA A 31 12.38 4.38 -8.90
C ALA A 31 12.21 5.78 -8.27
N PHE A 32 11.14 5.98 -7.49
CA PHE A 32 10.95 7.24 -6.78
C PHE A 32 12.09 7.49 -5.78
N LEU A 33 12.46 6.48 -5.00
CA LEU A 33 13.52 6.62 -4.00
C LEU A 33 14.85 6.98 -4.64
N GLY A 34 15.14 6.43 -5.82
CA GLY A 34 16.34 6.76 -6.58
C GLY A 34 16.30 8.17 -7.20
N ALA A 35 15.11 8.75 -7.35
CA ALA A 35 14.93 10.08 -7.93
C ALA A 35 14.84 11.19 -6.89
N VAL A 36 14.81 10.86 -5.59
CA VAL A 36 14.72 11.84 -4.50
C VAL A 36 15.88 12.83 -4.62
N ASP A 37 15.57 14.12 -4.47
CA ASP A 37 16.50 15.25 -4.60
C ASP A 37 17.02 15.46 -6.03
N THR A 38 16.37 14.87 -7.03
CA THR A 38 16.68 15.11 -8.44
C THR A 38 15.51 15.83 -9.12
N ALA A 39 15.74 16.27 -10.36
CA ALA A 39 14.68 16.90 -11.16
C ALA A 39 13.53 15.95 -11.47
N GLU A 40 13.74 14.65 -11.41
CA GLU A 40 12.74 13.62 -11.70
C GLU A 40 11.90 13.22 -10.50
N GLU A 41 12.16 13.75 -9.31
CA GLU A 41 11.47 13.34 -8.08
C GLU A 41 9.95 13.43 -8.21
N LYS A 42 9.42 14.56 -8.66
CA LYS A 42 7.98 14.75 -8.79
C LYS A 42 7.36 13.86 -9.85
N SER A 43 8.05 13.69 -10.97
CA SER A 43 7.58 12.82 -12.05
C SER A 43 7.53 11.36 -11.61
N ALA A 44 8.58 10.90 -10.94
CA ALA A 44 8.63 9.54 -10.39
C ALA A 44 7.55 9.34 -9.33
N PHE A 45 7.29 10.36 -8.51
CA PHE A 45 6.25 10.28 -7.49
C PHE A 45 4.86 10.15 -8.12
N ARG A 46 4.58 10.92 -9.17
CA ARG A 46 3.29 10.82 -9.88
C ARG A 46 3.08 9.42 -10.45
N THR A 47 4.12 8.84 -11.03
CA THR A 47 4.07 7.48 -11.55
C THR A 47 3.77 6.48 -10.44
N LEU A 48 4.42 6.65 -9.28
CA LEU A 48 4.16 5.82 -8.12
C LEU A 48 2.71 5.95 -7.65
N ILE A 49 2.19 7.18 -7.57
CA ILE A 49 0.81 7.42 -7.15
C ILE A 49 -0.19 6.74 -8.08
N GLU A 50 0.04 6.79 -9.38
CA GLU A 50 -0.84 6.12 -10.34
C GLU A 50 -0.85 4.60 -10.14
N GLU A 51 0.33 4.02 -9.87
CA GLU A 51 0.42 2.58 -9.60
C GLU A 51 -0.26 2.22 -8.29
N ILE A 52 -0.08 3.05 -7.26
CA ILE A 52 -0.74 2.85 -5.97
C ILE A 52 -2.26 2.82 -6.14
N LYS A 53 -2.81 3.78 -6.89
CA LYS A 53 -4.27 3.84 -7.11
C LYS A 53 -4.81 2.60 -7.82
N SER A 54 -3.99 1.97 -8.66
CA SER A 54 -4.37 0.75 -9.37
C SER A 54 -4.27 -0.49 -8.48
N ASP A 55 -3.32 -0.51 -7.54
CA ASP A 55 -2.96 -1.73 -6.81
C ASP A 55 -3.52 -1.81 -5.39
N VAL A 56 -3.94 -0.69 -4.79
CA VAL A 56 -4.51 -0.70 -3.45
C VAL A 56 -5.84 -1.45 -3.45
N LEU A 57 -5.96 -2.42 -2.54
CA LEU A 57 -7.19 -3.19 -2.39
C LEU A 57 -8.11 -2.55 -1.35
N THR A 58 -9.43 -2.64 -1.58
CA THR A 58 -10.38 -2.26 -0.54
C THR A 58 -10.48 -3.37 0.50
N ILE A 59 -10.98 -3.03 1.69
CA ILE A 59 -11.17 -4.03 2.74
C ILE A 59 -12.14 -5.13 2.29
N ASP A 60 -13.16 -4.79 1.50
CA ASP A 60 -14.11 -5.77 0.99
C ASP A 60 -13.45 -6.73 0.00
N GLN A 61 -12.53 -6.23 -0.84
CA GLN A 61 -11.77 -7.08 -1.76
C GLN A 61 -10.89 -8.07 -0.99
N VAL A 62 -10.27 -7.64 0.11
CA VAL A 62 -9.45 -8.52 0.96
C VAL A 62 -10.33 -9.61 1.60
N ILE A 63 -11.48 -9.22 2.15
CA ILE A 63 -12.39 -10.18 2.76
C ILE A 63 -12.81 -11.25 1.74
N SER A 64 -13.22 -10.81 0.55
CA SER A 64 -13.62 -11.73 -0.52
C SER A 64 -12.48 -12.64 -0.96
N PHE A 65 -11.27 -12.08 -1.11
CA PHE A 65 -10.13 -12.87 -1.55
C PHE A 65 -9.72 -13.91 -0.52
N THR A 66 -9.71 -13.56 0.76
CA THR A 66 -9.32 -14.50 1.82
C THR A 66 -10.35 -15.61 2.02
N GLU A 67 -11.57 -15.42 1.52
CA GLU A 67 -12.61 -16.46 1.53
C GLU A 67 -12.59 -17.31 0.27
N SER A 68 -11.85 -16.89 -0.76
CA SER A 68 -11.81 -17.58 -2.04
C SER A 68 -10.82 -18.74 -2.03
N PRO A 69 -11.00 -19.74 -2.92
CA PRO A 69 -10.01 -20.81 -3.06
C PRO A 69 -8.61 -20.31 -3.38
N ASP A 70 -8.50 -19.23 -4.18
CA ASP A 70 -7.21 -18.65 -4.54
C ASP A 70 -6.50 -18.05 -3.33
N GLY A 71 -7.25 -17.34 -2.49
CA GLY A 71 -6.69 -16.77 -1.26
C GLY A 71 -6.26 -17.83 -0.27
N ILE A 72 -7.08 -18.88 -0.12
CA ILE A 72 -6.75 -20.00 0.74
C ILE A 72 -5.50 -20.73 0.23
N ALA A 73 -5.38 -20.91 -1.09
CA ALA A 73 -4.21 -21.54 -1.69
C ALA A 73 -2.95 -20.70 -1.48
N LEU A 74 -3.08 -19.37 -1.57
CA LEU A 74 -1.93 -18.47 -1.43
C LEU A 74 -1.42 -18.40 0.01
N PHE A 75 -2.32 -18.25 0.98
CA PHE A 75 -1.94 -18.05 2.39
C PHE A 75 -1.95 -19.32 3.23
N GLY A 76 -2.62 -20.38 2.78
CA GLY A 76 -2.95 -21.54 3.61
C GLY A 76 -4.25 -21.28 4.39
N ALA A 77 -4.98 -22.34 4.70
CA ALA A 77 -6.31 -22.23 5.31
C ALA A 77 -6.28 -21.45 6.63
N GLN A 78 -5.28 -21.70 7.48
CA GLN A 78 -5.19 -21.04 8.78
C GLN A 78 -4.90 -19.56 8.64
N ARG A 79 -3.92 -19.17 7.84
CA ARG A 79 -3.55 -17.77 7.62
C ARG A 79 -4.66 -17.00 6.93
N ALA A 80 -5.29 -17.61 5.92
CA ALA A 80 -6.41 -16.98 5.24
C ALA A 80 -7.55 -16.69 6.20
N GLY A 81 -7.86 -17.63 7.10
CA GLY A 81 -8.89 -17.46 8.11
C GLY A 81 -8.56 -16.36 9.11
N GLU A 82 -7.32 -16.31 9.57
CA GLU A 82 -6.87 -15.26 10.49
C GLU A 82 -6.90 -13.89 9.83
N TYR A 83 -6.42 -13.79 8.61
CA TYR A 83 -6.43 -12.54 7.85
C TYR A 83 -7.86 -12.08 7.60
N ASN A 84 -8.74 -13.01 7.22
CA ASN A 84 -10.15 -12.71 7.00
C ASN A 84 -10.82 -12.16 8.26
N ALA A 85 -10.59 -12.79 9.41
CA ALA A 85 -11.13 -12.33 10.68
C ALA A 85 -10.63 -10.94 11.05
N ALA A 86 -9.33 -10.70 10.86
CA ALA A 86 -8.73 -9.39 11.14
C ALA A 86 -9.28 -8.32 10.20
N ALA A 87 -9.49 -8.64 8.92
CA ALA A 87 -10.06 -7.70 7.95
C ALA A 87 -11.50 -7.36 8.30
N LYS A 88 -12.31 -8.34 8.69
CA LYS A 88 -13.69 -8.10 9.11
C LYS A 88 -13.77 -7.21 10.34
N GLN A 89 -12.88 -7.44 11.32
CA GLN A 89 -12.81 -6.62 12.51
C GLN A 89 -12.41 -5.18 12.18
N ALA A 90 -11.42 -5.01 11.30
CA ALA A 90 -10.98 -3.69 10.87
C ALA A 90 -12.10 -2.94 10.16
N LYS A 91 -12.89 -3.63 9.33
CA LYS A 91 -14.04 -3.03 8.65
C LYS A 91 -15.06 -2.52 9.66
N GLU A 92 -15.33 -3.27 10.72
CA GLU A 92 -16.24 -2.84 11.78
C GLU A 92 -15.74 -1.58 12.48
N GLN A 93 -14.43 -1.37 12.51
CA GLN A 93 -13.81 -0.19 13.10
C GLN A 93 -13.68 0.98 12.13
N GLY A 94 -14.24 0.86 10.93
CA GLY A 94 -14.27 1.93 9.95
C GLY A 94 -13.17 1.87 8.89
N GLU A 95 -12.36 0.81 8.87
CA GLU A 95 -11.32 0.67 7.86
C GLU A 95 -11.93 0.32 6.50
N ASP A 96 -11.45 0.98 5.45
CA ASP A 96 -11.94 0.75 4.08
C ASP A 96 -10.86 0.22 3.13
N THR A 97 -9.63 0.12 3.59
CA THR A 97 -8.46 -0.29 2.81
C THR A 97 -7.90 -1.60 3.38
N CYS A 98 -7.25 -2.40 2.54
CA CYS A 98 -6.55 -3.61 2.97
C CYS A 98 -5.63 -3.31 4.15
N ILE A 99 -5.59 -4.22 5.12
CA ILE A 99 -4.82 -4.03 6.36
C ILE A 99 -3.37 -4.49 6.28
N CYS A 100 -2.91 -5.02 5.15
CA CYS A 100 -1.52 -5.44 5.03
C CYS A 100 -0.58 -4.23 5.08
N PRO A 101 0.68 -4.40 5.53
CA PRO A 101 1.62 -3.28 5.63
C PRO A 101 1.79 -2.50 4.34
N ALA A 102 1.81 -3.18 3.19
CA ALA A 102 1.93 -2.52 1.90
C ALA A 102 0.76 -1.57 1.62
N CYS A 103 -0.48 -2.04 1.81
CA CYS A 103 -1.66 -1.23 1.55
C CYS A 103 -1.80 -0.09 2.55
N GLN A 104 -1.42 -0.30 3.81
CA GLN A 104 -1.43 0.76 4.82
C GLN A 104 -0.41 1.85 4.48
N ALA A 105 0.78 1.47 4.01
CA ALA A 105 1.76 2.44 3.54
C ALA A 105 1.23 3.23 2.35
N CYS A 106 0.57 2.56 1.40
CA CYS A 106 -0.06 3.22 0.25
C CYS A 106 -1.11 4.23 0.69
N LYS A 107 -1.94 3.87 1.66
CA LYS A 107 -2.98 4.76 2.19
C LYS A 107 -2.35 6.03 2.77
N GLU A 108 -1.29 5.88 3.55
CA GLU A 108 -0.59 7.01 4.14
C GLU A 108 0.06 7.90 3.08
N ILE A 109 0.64 7.30 2.04
CA ILE A 109 1.24 8.04 0.93
C ILE A 109 0.18 8.85 0.20
N LEU A 110 -0.96 8.23 -0.12
CA LEU A 110 -2.06 8.93 -0.81
C LEU A 110 -2.61 10.08 0.02
N ALA A 111 -2.75 9.88 1.33
CA ALA A 111 -3.28 10.92 2.22
C ALA A 111 -2.34 12.13 2.33
N ASN A 112 -1.05 11.94 2.06
CA ASN A 112 -0.03 12.97 2.24
C ASN A 112 0.70 13.33 0.95
N GLN A 113 0.13 13.00 -0.20
CA GLN A 113 0.80 13.18 -1.49
C GLN A 113 1.16 14.64 -1.79
N ALA A 114 0.42 15.59 -1.26
CA ALA A 114 0.69 17.01 -1.48
C ALA A 114 2.07 17.45 -0.94
N ALA A 115 2.63 16.71 0.01
CA ALA A 115 3.95 17.02 0.55
C ALA A 115 5.05 16.95 -0.52
N ILE A 116 4.84 16.17 -1.58
CA ILE A 116 5.79 16.03 -2.68
C ILE A 116 5.21 16.54 -4.00
N ALA A 117 3.95 16.27 -4.26
CA ALA A 117 3.32 16.55 -5.56
C ALA A 117 2.81 17.98 -5.70
N SER A 118 2.72 18.73 -4.63
CA SER A 118 2.21 20.10 -4.68
C SER A 118 3.19 21.07 -5.31
#